data_90ebf9f4a3529b6265218740af6a6865
#
_entry.id   90ebf9f4a3529b6265218740af6a6865
#
_cell.length_a   1.000
_cell.length_b   1.000
_cell.length_c   1.000
_cell.angle_alpha   90.00
_cell.angle_beta   90.00
_cell.angle_gamma   90.00
#
_symmetry.space_group_name_H-M   'P 1'
#
loop_
_entity.id
_entity.type
_entity.pdbx_description
1 polymer ?
#
loop_
_entity_poly.entity_id
_entity_poly.type
_entity_poly.pdbx_seq_one_letter_code
_entity_poly.pdbx_strand_id
1 'polypeptide(L)'
;VGIRRQCQMCIRDSITGTPIDDLKRVYETFAKTGAPDKAGTIMYAMGWTQHTTGVQNIRTMAMIQLLLGNMGVAGGGVNALRGESNVQGSTDHCLLWHIWPGYLKTPRASNVSLAAYNDKWTPQSKDPLSANWWQIYPKYSVSLLKSFFGENANAGNDFGYDWLPKVDDGKDYSWLSLFDEMYKGAFKGFFAWGQNPACSGANAGKNRQAFAKLDWMVNVNLFDNETGSFWKGPGVNPASIKTEVFFLPAAASVEKEGSITNSGRWSQWRYQGPKPKGNSLPDGQIIMELGNRIKAEYQKGGTFAEPIANLKWDYLTRGEYD
;
A
#
# COMPACT_ATOMS: atom_id res chain seq x y z
N VAL A 1 -29.46 12.97 -35.20
CA VAL A 1 -29.09 12.06 -34.08
C VAL A 1 -28.14 10.97 -34.57
N GLY A 2 -28.27 10.48 -35.83
CA GLY A 2 -27.41 9.43 -36.40
C GLY A 2 -25.95 9.87 -36.65
N ILE A 3 -25.73 11.08 -37.16
CA ILE A 3 -24.39 11.59 -37.50
C ILE A 3 -23.49 11.74 -36.26
N ARG A 4 -24.01 12.18 -35.11
CA ARG A 4 -23.22 12.28 -33.85
C ARG A 4 -22.81 10.92 -33.32
N ARG A 5 -23.60 9.86 -33.50
CA ARG A 5 -23.25 8.50 -33.07
C ARG A 5 -22.15 7.89 -33.94
N GLN A 6 -22.19 8.12 -35.26
CA GLN A 6 -21.14 7.69 -36.18
C GLN A 6 -19.80 8.39 -35.89
N CYS A 7 -19.82 9.71 -35.67
CA CYS A 7 -18.60 10.46 -35.32
C CYS A 7 -17.92 9.98 -34.01
N GLN A 8 -18.70 9.65 -32.98
CA GLN A 8 -18.15 9.12 -31.73
C GLN A 8 -17.52 7.74 -31.88
N MET A 9 -18.04 6.90 -32.77
CA MET A 9 -17.44 5.58 -33.03
C MET A 9 -16.18 5.68 -33.89
N CYS A 10 -16.10 6.58 -34.85
CA CYS A 10 -14.90 6.84 -35.64
C CYS A 10 -13.75 7.45 -34.78
N ILE A 11 -14.07 8.23 -33.77
CA ILE A 11 -13.06 8.76 -32.82
C ILE A 11 -12.48 7.62 -31.98
N ARG A 12 -13.29 6.64 -31.60
CA ARG A 12 -12.84 5.52 -30.73
C ARG A 12 -11.89 4.58 -31.44
N ASP A 13 -12.20 4.17 -32.68
CA ASP A 13 -11.32 3.30 -33.46
C ASP A 13 -10.00 3.99 -33.80
N SER A 14 -10.03 5.29 -34.14
CA SER A 14 -8.83 6.08 -34.36
C SER A 14 -7.92 6.20 -33.12
N ILE A 15 -8.51 6.34 -31.92
CA ILE A 15 -7.75 6.45 -30.67
C ILE A 15 -7.20 5.09 -30.23
N THR A 16 -8.01 4.03 -30.38
CA THR A 16 -7.63 2.69 -29.90
C THR A 16 -6.85 1.88 -30.93
N GLY A 17 -6.92 2.25 -32.20
CA GLY A 17 -6.39 1.46 -33.30
C GLY A 17 -7.17 0.16 -33.56
N THR A 18 -8.31 -0.03 -32.93
CA THR A 18 -9.14 -1.24 -33.07
C THR A 18 -10.13 -1.07 -34.21
N PRO A 19 -10.20 -2.00 -35.17
CA PRO A 19 -11.20 -1.95 -36.23
C PRO A 19 -12.62 -1.84 -35.67
N ILE A 20 -13.43 -0.95 -36.23
CA ILE A 20 -14.75 -0.59 -35.69
C ILE A 20 -15.69 -1.79 -35.56
N ASP A 21 -15.65 -2.72 -36.51
CA ASP A 21 -16.52 -3.89 -36.47
C ASP A 21 -16.10 -4.90 -35.42
N ASP A 22 -14.81 -5.03 -35.17
CA ASP A 22 -14.31 -5.83 -34.05
C ASP A 22 -14.71 -5.22 -32.71
N LEU A 23 -14.60 -3.91 -32.58
CA LEU A 23 -15.01 -3.19 -31.36
C LEU A 23 -16.52 -3.37 -31.11
N LYS A 24 -17.36 -3.26 -32.12
CA LYS A 24 -18.81 -3.52 -32.02
C LYS A 24 -19.07 -4.96 -31.57
N ARG A 25 -18.39 -5.93 -32.19
CA ARG A 25 -18.53 -7.35 -31.86
C ARG A 25 -18.20 -7.63 -30.38
N VAL A 26 -17.16 -7.00 -29.86
CA VAL A 26 -16.83 -7.10 -28.43
C VAL A 26 -17.94 -6.54 -27.56
N TYR A 27 -18.44 -5.33 -27.87
CA TYR A 27 -19.51 -4.71 -27.09
C TYR A 27 -20.81 -5.50 -27.14
N GLU A 28 -21.22 -5.98 -28.29
CA GLU A 28 -22.41 -6.79 -28.46
C GLU A 28 -22.30 -8.14 -27.76
N THR A 29 -21.12 -8.75 -27.81
CA THR A 29 -20.85 -10.02 -27.14
C THR A 29 -20.93 -9.85 -25.63
N PHE A 30 -20.32 -8.80 -25.11
CA PHE A 30 -20.37 -8.52 -23.67
C PHE A 30 -21.79 -8.11 -23.23
N ALA A 31 -22.49 -7.31 -23.99
CA ALA A 31 -23.88 -6.92 -23.70
C ALA A 31 -24.84 -8.10 -23.57
N LYS A 32 -24.60 -9.21 -24.26
CA LYS A 32 -25.40 -10.45 -24.15
C LYS A 32 -25.33 -11.10 -22.77
N THR A 33 -24.35 -10.72 -21.95
CA THR A 33 -24.26 -11.21 -20.56
C THR A 33 -25.32 -10.59 -19.64
N GLY A 34 -26.06 -9.59 -20.11
CA GLY A 34 -27.23 -9.03 -19.40
C GLY A 34 -28.49 -9.89 -19.44
N ALA A 35 -28.44 -11.11 -20.02
CA ALA A 35 -29.55 -12.05 -19.97
C ALA A 35 -29.57 -12.81 -18.62
N PRO A 36 -30.75 -13.20 -18.11
CA PRO A 36 -30.88 -13.82 -16.78
C PRO A 36 -30.09 -15.11 -16.56
N ASP A 37 -29.80 -15.84 -17.65
CA ASP A 37 -29.07 -17.11 -17.65
C ASP A 37 -27.56 -16.96 -17.93
N LYS A 38 -27.08 -15.72 -18.01
CA LYS A 38 -25.69 -15.42 -18.36
C LYS A 38 -25.03 -14.52 -17.33
N ALA A 39 -23.72 -14.58 -17.29
CA ALA A 39 -22.93 -13.68 -16.48
C ALA A 39 -21.63 -13.33 -17.23
N GLY A 40 -21.17 -12.11 -17.01
CA GLY A 40 -19.89 -11.63 -17.52
C GLY A 40 -19.08 -10.99 -16.41
N THR A 41 -17.78 -11.24 -16.40
CA THR A 41 -16.86 -10.60 -15.47
C THR A 41 -15.90 -9.66 -16.19
N ILE A 42 -15.53 -8.58 -15.53
CA ILE A 42 -14.43 -7.71 -15.97
C ILE A 42 -13.27 -7.90 -14.98
N MET A 43 -12.12 -8.32 -15.49
CA MET A 43 -10.89 -8.43 -14.70
C MET A 43 -9.92 -7.32 -15.13
N TYR A 44 -9.33 -6.64 -14.16
CA TYR A 44 -8.37 -5.57 -14.43
C TYR A 44 -7.24 -5.56 -13.41
N ALA A 45 -6.16 -4.88 -13.74
CA ALA A 45 -5.02 -4.66 -12.85
C ALA A 45 -4.40 -3.27 -13.11
N MET A 46 -3.10 -3.14 -12.96
CA MET A 46 -2.36 -1.87 -13.02
C MET A 46 -2.48 -1.14 -14.36
N GLY A 47 -2.67 -1.85 -15.47
CA GLY A 47 -2.88 -1.26 -16.79
C GLY A 47 -4.08 -0.32 -16.87
N TRP A 48 -5.09 -0.50 -16.01
CA TRP A 48 -6.23 0.42 -15.86
C TRP A 48 -6.05 1.41 -14.72
N THR A 49 -5.39 0.99 -13.66
CA THR A 49 -5.24 1.78 -12.43
C THR A 49 -4.25 2.93 -12.60
N GLN A 50 -3.13 2.69 -13.27
CA GLN A 50 -2.02 3.64 -13.37
C GLN A 50 -2.18 4.63 -14.53
N HIS A 51 -3.36 5.22 -14.64
CA HIS A 51 -3.68 6.29 -15.58
C HIS A 51 -4.28 7.48 -14.84
N THR A 52 -4.11 8.68 -15.38
CA THR A 52 -4.71 9.91 -14.82
C THR A 52 -6.22 9.78 -14.64
N THR A 53 -6.88 9.08 -15.55
CA THR A 53 -8.33 8.81 -15.54
C THR A 53 -8.69 7.41 -15.03
N GLY A 54 -7.76 6.71 -14.39
CA GLY A 54 -7.93 5.31 -13.95
C GLY A 54 -9.17 5.08 -13.09
N VAL A 55 -9.45 5.98 -12.14
CA VAL A 55 -10.64 5.89 -11.27
C VAL A 55 -11.93 5.96 -12.08
N GLN A 56 -12.03 6.89 -13.04
CA GLN A 56 -13.20 7.04 -13.90
C GLN A 56 -13.39 5.83 -14.80
N ASN A 57 -12.31 5.30 -15.37
CA ASN A 57 -12.34 4.10 -16.19
C ASN A 57 -12.88 2.89 -15.42
N ILE A 58 -12.37 2.66 -14.19
CA ILE A 58 -12.81 1.56 -13.34
C ILE A 58 -14.26 1.74 -12.90
N ARG A 59 -14.68 2.96 -12.55
CA ARG A 59 -16.08 3.25 -12.27
C ARG A 59 -16.99 2.95 -13.46
N THR A 60 -16.55 3.22 -14.68
CA THR A 60 -17.30 2.89 -15.89
C THR A 60 -17.51 1.39 -16.04
N MET A 61 -16.49 0.58 -15.72
CA MET A 61 -16.63 -0.88 -15.71
C MET A 61 -17.69 -1.34 -14.68
N ALA A 62 -17.66 -0.76 -13.49
CA ALA A 62 -18.66 -1.07 -12.46
C ALA A 62 -20.09 -0.67 -12.92
N MET A 63 -20.23 0.48 -13.55
CA MET A 63 -21.52 0.94 -14.11
C MET A 63 -22.05 -0.02 -15.19
N ILE A 64 -21.19 -0.49 -16.09
CA ILE A 64 -21.58 -1.47 -17.12
C ILE A 64 -22.06 -2.76 -16.46
N GLN A 65 -21.35 -3.25 -15.47
CA GLN A 65 -21.72 -4.48 -14.74
C GLN A 65 -23.04 -4.34 -13.97
N LEU A 66 -23.31 -3.18 -13.39
CA LEU A 66 -24.59 -2.88 -12.76
C LEU A 66 -25.74 -2.84 -13.79
N LEU A 67 -25.52 -2.19 -14.94
CA LEU A 67 -26.52 -2.12 -16.01
C LEU A 67 -26.86 -3.48 -16.63
N LEU A 68 -25.88 -4.38 -16.67
CA LEU A 68 -26.06 -5.73 -17.20
C LEU A 68 -26.55 -6.73 -16.15
N GLY A 69 -26.69 -6.32 -14.89
CA GLY A 69 -27.10 -7.23 -13.81
C GLY A 69 -26.04 -8.26 -13.40
N ASN A 70 -24.79 -8.05 -13.78
CA ASN A 70 -23.69 -8.98 -13.50
C ASN A 70 -23.13 -8.87 -12.06
N MET A 71 -23.62 -7.94 -11.26
CA MET A 71 -23.15 -7.79 -9.86
C MET A 71 -23.93 -8.73 -8.94
N GLY A 72 -23.19 -9.46 -8.09
CA GLY A 72 -23.78 -10.38 -7.13
C GLY A 72 -24.19 -11.75 -7.67
N VAL A 73 -23.85 -12.05 -8.92
CA VAL A 73 -24.09 -13.35 -9.55
C VAL A 73 -22.79 -14.13 -9.73
N ALA A 74 -22.86 -15.46 -9.66
CA ALA A 74 -21.70 -16.30 -9.88
C ALA A 74 -21.12 -16.10 -11.30
N GLY A 75 -19.81 -15.85 -11.39
CA GLY A 75 -19.14 -15.55 -12.64
C GLY A 75 -19.27 -14.10 -13.14
N GLY A 76 -19.97 -13.24 -12.38
CA GLY A 76 -20.11 -11.82 -12.67
C GLY A 76 -19.16 -10.92 -11.89
N GLY A 77 -19.37 -9.61 -12.01
CA GLY A 77 -18.69 -8.60 -11.21
C GLY A 77 -17.45 -7.97 -11.85
N VAL A 78 -16.80 -7.12 -11.06
CA VAL A 78 -15.54 -6.47 -11.42
C VAL A 78 -14.45 -6.96 -10.47
N ASN A 79 -13.39 -7.54 -11.01
CA ASN A 79 -12.34 -8.19 -10.26
C ASN A 79 -11.00 -7.45 -10.44
N ALA A 80 -10.52 -6.83 -9.38
CA ALA A 80 -9.19 -6.26 -9.33
C ALA A 80 -8.16 -7.38 -9.08
N LEU A 81 -7.46 -7.81 -10.12
CA LEU A 81 -6.40 -8.80 -10.00
C LEU A 81 -5.13 -8.11 -9.50
N ARG A 82 -4.67 -8.50 -8.33
CA ARG A 82 -3.45 -7.92 -7.74
C ARG A 82 -2.21 -8.37 -8.52
N GLY A 83 -1.26 -7.46 -8.72
CA GLY A 83 -0.03 -7.73 -9.47
C GLY A 83 0.95 -8.68 -8.78
N GLU A 84 0.83 -8.83 -7.47
CA GLU A 84 1.63 -9.74 -6.64
C GLU A 84 0.75 -10.70 -5.86
N SER A 85 1.30 -11.85 -5.50
CA SER A 85 0.56 -12.92 -4.83
C SER A 85 -0.03 -12.52 -3.47
N ASN A 86 0.60 -11.58 -2.75
CA ASN A 86 0.19 -11.13 -1.43
C ASN A 86 -0.19 -9.63 -1.37
N VAL A 87 -0.52 -8.98 -2.48
CA VAL A 87 -0.93 -7.55 -2.44
C VAL A 87 -2.21 -7.37 -1.64
N GLN A 88 -3.17 -8.29 -1.74
CA GLN A 88 -4.36 -8.25 -0.90
C GLN A 88 -3.99 -8.38 0.58
N GLY A 89 -3.13 -9.33 0.94
CA GLY A 89 -2.64 -9.51 2.31
C GLY A 89 -1.91 -8.27 2.83
N SER A 90 -1.02 -7.69 2.04
CA SER A 90 -0.33 -6.44 2.39
C SER A 90 -1.30 -5.28 2.62
N THR A 91 -2.35 -5.19 1.80
CA THR A 91 -3.41 -4.18 1.97
C THR A 91 -4.22 -4.45 3.24
N ASP A 92 -4.58 -5.71 3.51
CA ASP A 92 -5.32 -6.10 4.71
C ASP A 92 -4.50 -5.87 6.00
N HIS A 93 -3.16 -5.99 5.94
CA HIS A 93 -2.24 -5.57 7.00
C HIS A 93 -1.99 -4.05 7.02
N CYS A 94 -2.61 -3.31 6.11
CA CYS A 94 -2.57 -1.85 6.05
C CYS A 94 -1.17 -1.25 5.86
N LEU A 95 -0.37 -1.85 4.99
CA LEU A 95 0.95 -1.34 4.59
C LEU A 95 0.85 -0.17 3.60
N LEU A 96 -0.18 0.66 3.73
CA LEU A 96 -0.42 1.86 2.94
C LEU A 96 -0.52 3.07 3.87
N TRP A 97 0.08 4.19 3.49
CA TRP A 97 0.16 5.39 4.34
C TRP A 97 -1.20 5.94 4.81
N HIS A 98 -2.28 5.70 4.08
CA HIS A 98 -3.61 6.29 4.32
C HIS A 98 -4.58 5.39 5.09
N ILE A 99 -4.18 4.18 5.43
CA ILE A 99 -4.99 3.22 6.20
C ILE A 99 -4.16 2.54 7.30
N TRP A 100 -4.83 2.19 8.37
CA TRP A 100 -4.29 1.47 9.51
C TRP A 100 -5.00 0.12 9.69
N PRO A 101 -4.46 -0.80 10.51
CA PRO A 101 -5.09 -2.09 10.77
C PRO A 101 -6.58 -1.96 11.10
N GLY A 102 -7.39 -2.85 10.53
CA GLY A 102 -8.85 -2.73 10.56
C GLY A 102 -9.40 -1.73 9.54
N TYR A 103 -8.61 -1.28 8.57
CA TYR A 103 -8.97 -0.24 7.60
C TYR A 103 -9.32 1.12 8.23
N LEU A 104 -8.86 1.37 9.44
CA LEU A 104 -8.97 2.68 10.07
C LEU A 104 -8.19 3.73 9.28
N LYS A 105 -8.62 4.97 9.35
CA LYS A 105 -7.93 6.07 8.66
C LYS A 105 -6.70 6.50 9.43
N THR A 106 -5.62 6.81 8.74
CA THR A 106 -4.47 7.46 9.36
C THR A 106 -4.88 8.79 9.98
N PRO A 107 -4.56 9.06 11.24
CA PRO A 107 -4.87 10.35 11.88
C PRO A 107 -4.26 11.52 11.13
N ARG A 108 -4.98 12.63 11.09
CA ARG A 108 -4.51 13.90 10.52
C ARG A 108 -4.15 14.90 11.61
N ALA A 109 -3.35 15.89 11.30
CA ALA A 109 -2.98 16.95 12.21
C ALA A 109 -4.21 17.67 12.83
N SER A 110 -5.28 17.82 12.06
CA SER A 110 -6.55 18.37 12.54
C SER A 110 -7.32 17.49 13.52
N ASN A 111 -6.98 16.21 13.61
CA ASN A 111 -7.57 15.29 14.58
C ASN A 111 -6.80 15.39 15.91
N VAL A 112 -7.04 16.46 16.64
CA VAL A 112 -6.28 16.85 17.85
C VAL A 112 -6.50 15.96 19.06
N SER A 113 -7.50 15.08 19.03
CA SER A 113 -7.80 14.10 20.08
C SER A 113 -8.45 12.85 19.50
N LEU A 114 -8.46 11.76 20.26
CA LEU A 114 -9.15 10.53 19.87
C LEU A 114 -10.66 10.77 19.64
N ALA A 115 -11.27 11.64 20.44
CA ALA A 115 -12.67 12.02 20.25
C ALA A 115 -12.88 12.70 18.90
N ALA A 116 -12.08 13.72 18.56
CA ALA A 116 -12.15 14.42 17.27
C ALA A 116 -11.88 13.48 16.09
N TYR A 117 -10.97 12.52 16.24
CA TYR A 117 -10.70 11.51 15.24
C TYR A 117 -11.92 10.58 15.04
N ASN A 118 -12.50 10.08 16.12
CA ASN A 118 -13.66 9.20 16.07
C ASN A 118 -14.89 9.92 15.49
N ASP A 119 -15.18 11.14 15.90
CA ASP A 119 -16.29 11.93 15.37
C ASP A 119 -16.21 12.11 13.86
N LYS A 120 -15.00 12.38 13.37
CA LYS A 120 -14.79 12.61 11.94
C LYS A 120 -14.98 11.33 11.11
N TRP A 121 -14.53 10.20 11.61
CA TRP A 121 -14.43 8.97 10.80
C TRP A 121 -15.50 7.94 11.09
N THR A 122 -16.27 8.08 12.15
CA THR A 122 -17.40 7.19 12.43
C THR A 122 -18.55 7.50 11.47
N PRO A 123 -18.88 6.58 10.54
CA PRO A 123 -19.96 6.84 9.62
C PRO A 123 -21.31 6.82 10.36
N GLN A 124 -22.18 7.72 9.95
CA GLN A 124 -23.55 7.81 10.46
C GLN A 124 -24.49 7.13 9.46
N SER A 125 -25.33 6.23 9.94
CA SER A 125 -26.41 5.65 9.16
C SER A 125 -27.75 6.11 9.73
N LYS A 126 -28.64 6.52 8.83
CA LYS A 126 -30.04 6.85 9.19
C LYS A 126 -30.96 5.64 9.13
N ASP A 127 -30.48 4.54 8.53
CA ASP A 127 -31.22 3.29 8.43
C ASP A 127 -30.97 2.43 9.68
N PRO A 128 -32.00 2.18 10.51
CA PRO A 128 -31.85 1.39 11.73
C PRO A 128 -31.53 -0.10 11.44
N LEU A 129 -31.78 -0.58 10.22
CA LEU A 129 -31.44 -1.93 9.79
C LEU A 129 -30.05 -2.02 9.15
N SER A 130 -29.32 -0.93 9.07
CA SER A 130 -27.99 -0.91 8.50
C SER A 130 -27.02 -1.76 9.32
N ALA A 131 -26.42 -2.76 8.68
CA ALA A 131 -25.33 -3.56 9.23
C ALA A 131 -23.96 -2.87 9.09
N ASN A 132 -23.93 -1.54 9.19
CA ASN A 132 -22.72 -0.78 9.03
C ASN A 132 -21.74 -1.03 10.20
N TRP A 133 -20.79 -1.91 10.00
CA TRP A 133 -19.75 -2.27 10.97
C TRP A 133 -18.95 -1.08 11.48
N TRP A 134 -18.77 -0.06 10.66
CA TRP A 134 -17.99 1.13 11.00
C TRP A 134 -18.65 2.04 12.05
N GLN A 135 -19.90 1.81 12.41
CA GLN A 135 -20.53 2.52 13.52
C GLN A 135 -19.85 2.23 14.87
N ILE A 136 -19.12 1.12 14.98
CA ILE A 136 -18.33 0.79 16.16
C ILE A 136 -16.86 1.28 16.04
N TYR A 137 -16.59 2.21 15.14
CA TYR A 137 -15.28 2.80 14.88
C TYR A 137 -14.52 3.20 16.16
N PRO A 138 -15.17 3.86 17.17
CA PRO A 138 -14.50 4.20 18.42
C PRO A 138 -13.97 2.99 19.20
N LYS A 139 -14.64 1.83 19.11
CA LYS A 139 -14.14 0.60 19.75
C LYS A 139 -12.93 0.05 19.01
N TYR A 140 -12.93 0.10 17.69
CA TYR A 140 -11.80 -0.33 16.89
C TYR A 140 -10.57 0.56 17.11
N SER A 141 -10.73 1.87 17.17
CA SER A 141 -9.62 2.78 17.40
C SER A 141 -8.97 2.55 18.77
N VAL A 142 -9.76 2.40 19.83
CA VAL A 142 -9.23 2.06 21.17
C VAL A 142 -8.57 0.69 21.18
N SER A 143 -9.16 -0.32 20.52
CA SER A 143 -8.59 -1.65 20.44
C SER A 143 -7.22 -1.63 19.75
N LEU A 144 -7.09 -0.86 18.66
CA LEU A 144 -5.82 -0.69 17.95
C LEU A 144 -4.76 -0.03 18.83
N LEU A 145 -5.12 1.05 19.53
CA LEU A 145 -4.22 1.75 20.44
C LEU A 145 -3.73 0.85 21.57
N LYS A 146 -4.61 0.05 22.16
CA LYS A 146 -4.24 -0.96 23.14
C LYS A 146 -3.35 -2.07 22.57
N SER A 147 -3.55 -2.42 21.31
CA SER A 147 -2.67 -3.37 20.64
C SER A 147 -1.26 -2.80 20.46
N PHE A 148 -1.14 -1.50 20.17
CA PHE A 148 0.16 -0.83 20.01
C PHE A 148 0.86 -0.56 21.34
N PHE A 149 0.14 -0.17 22.37
CA PHE A 149 0.73 0.36 23.60
C PHE A 149 0.44 -0.47 24.85
N GLY A 150 -0.33 -1.55 24.73
CA GLY A 150 -0.64 -2.45 25.85
C GLY A 150 -1.26 -1.71 27.03
N GLU A 151 -0.77 -1.98 28.23
CA GLU A 151 -1.23 -1.36 29.49
C GLU A 151 -0.89 0.14 29.58
N ASN A 152 0.05 0.64 28.77
CA ASN A 152 0.37 2.05 28.69
C ASN A 152 -0.77 2.87 28.07
N ALA A 153 -1.65 2.22 27.27
CA ALA A 153 -2.83 2.82 26.68
C ALA A 153 -4.03 2.78 27.65
N ASN A 154 -4.37 3.90 28.25
CA ASN A 154 -5.47 4.00 29.21
C ASN A 154 -6.31 5.28 29.00
N ALA A 155 -7.45 5.37 29.64
CA ALA A 155 -8.36 6.50 29.46
C ALA A 155 -7.76 7.85 29.89
N GLY A 156 -6.80 7.86 30.81
CA GLY A 156 -6.16 9.07 31.32
C GLY A 156 -5.20 9.73 30.31
N ASN A 157 -4.73 8.98 29.33
CA ASN A 157 -3.84 9.48 28.27
C ASN A 157 -4.43 9.33 26.87
N ASP A 158 -5.76 9.33 26.77
CA ASP A 158 -6.50 9.17 25.51
C ASP A 158 -6.04 7.90 24.74
N PHE A 159 -5.74 6.83 25.48
CA PHE A 159 -5.19 5.55 25.01
C PHE A 159 -3.87 5.68 24.23
N GLY A 160 -3.08 6.71 24.48
CA GLY A 160 -1.83 6.97 23.78
C GLY A 160 -2.05 7.57 22.37
N TYR A 161 -3.20 8.14 22.09
CA TYR A 161 -3.51 8.72 20.79
C TYR A 161 -2.50 9.78 20.33
N ASP A 162 -1.96 10.57 21.26
CA ASP A 162 -0.96 11.60 20.96
C ASP A 162 0.42 11.03 20.61
N TRP A 163 0.67 9.78 20.92
CA TRP A 163 1.89 9.08 20.52
C TRP A 163 1.89 8.65 19.05
N LEU A 164 0.74 8.75 18.38
CA LEU A 164 0.62 8.36 16.98
C LEU A 164 1.20 9.42 16.05
N PRO A 165 1.89 9.02 14.99
CA PRO A 165 2.21 9.94 13.91
C PRO A 165 0.92 10.41 13.23
N LYS A 166 0.87 11.70 12.89
CA LYS A 166 -0.26 12.31 12.20
C LYS A 166 0.22 12.88 10.86
N VAL A 167 -0.59 12.71 9.82
CA VAL A 167 -0.28 13.28 8.50
C VAL A 167 -0.85 14.70 8.41
N ASP A 168 -0.18 15.57 7.66
CA ASP A 168 -0.64 16.94 7.43
C ASP A 168 -1.94 16.94 6.63
N ASP A 169 -2.84 17.87 6.97
CA ASP A 169 -4.08 18.02 6.23
C ASP A 169 -3.82 18.53 4.81
N GLY A 170 -4.48 17.89 3.85
CA GLY A 170 -4.38 18.26 2.44
C GLY A 170 -3.06 17.89 1.74
N LYS A 171 -2.06 17.39 2.46
CA LYS A 171 -0.80 16.96 1.86
C LYS A 171 -0.96 15.58 1.21
N ASP A 172 -0.36 15.42 0.03
CA ASP A 172 -0.28 14.16 -0.69
C ASP A 172 0.99 13.40 -0.29
N TYR A 173 0.81 12.17 0.20
CA TYR A 173 1.88 11.25 0.57
C TYR A 173 1.97 10.06 -0.39
N SER A 174 1.43 10.23 -1.61
CA SER A 174 1.53 9.20 -2.64
C SER A 174 2.97 8.98 -3.11
N TRP A 175 3.19 7.88 -3.82
CA TRP A 175 4.49 7.50 -4.36
C TRP A 175 5.19 8.65 -5.12
N LEU A 176 4.49 9.34 -6.03
CA LEU A 176 5.07 10.43 -6.82
C LEU A 176 5.45 11.63 -5.95
N SER A 177 4.56 12.02 -5.05
CA SER A 177 4.80 13.12 -4.10
C SER A 177 5.96 12.84 -3.15
N LEU A 178 6.10 11.59 -2.69
CA LEU A 178 7.21 11.18 -1.83
C LEU A 178 8.57 11.45 -2.51
N PHE A 179 8.74 11.06 -3.77
CA PHE A 179 9.99 11.31 -4.50
C PHE A 179 10.19 12.78 -4.86
N ASP A 180 9.11 13.53 -5.07
CA ASP A 180 9.19 14.97 -5.28
C ASP A 180 9.69 15.70 -4.02
N GLU A 181 9.17 15.36 -2.85
CA GLU A 181 9.62 15.92 -1.58
C GLU A 181 11.05 15.47 -1.24
N MET A 182 11.40 14.22 -1.51
CA MET A 182 12.77 13.73 -1.35
C MET A 182 13.74 14.50 -2.26
N TYR A 183 13.35 14.74 -3.52
CA TYR A 183 14.16 15.56 -4.45
C TYR A 183 14.32 17.02 -3.98
N LYS A 184 13.35 17.57 -3.25
CA LYS A 184 13.45 18.88 -2.60
C LYS A 184 14.33 18.89 -1.35
N GLY A 185 14.75 17.71 -0.86
CA GLY A 185 15.59 17.57 0.35
C GLY A 185 14.79 17.55 1.65
N ALA A 186 13.48 17.26 1.60
CA ALA A 186 12.63 17.18 2.79
C ALA A 186 12.86 15.90 3.62
N PHE A 187 13.52 14.89 3.05
CA PHE A 187 13.79 13.61 3.71
C PHE A 187 15.23 13.51 4.18
N LYS A 188 15.43 12.92 5.35
CA LYS A 188 16.74 12.60 5.91
C LYS A 188 17.15 11.17 5.60
N GLY A 189 16.21 10.24 5.65
CA GLY A 189 16.45 8.83 5.42
C GLY A 189 15.37 8.15 4.61
N PHE A 190 15.70 7.02 4.02
CA PHE A 190 14.77 6.24 3.21
C PHE A 190 15.04 4.73 3.32
N PHE A 191 13.98 3.97 3.49
CA PHE A 191 14.01 2.52 3.38
C PHE A 191 13.46 2.09 2.02
N ALA A 192 14.29 1.52 1.17
CA ALA A 192 13.89 0.85 -0.06
C ALA A 192 13.74 -0.64 0.24
N TRP A 193 12.52 -1.09 0.43
CA TRP A 193 12.21 -2.45 0.85
C TRP A 193 11.65 -3.28 -0.30
N GLY A 194 12.43 -4.21 -0.81
CA GLY A 194 12.03 -5.09 -1.91
C GLY A 194 11.75 -4.37 -3.23
N GLN A 195 12.27 -3.17 -3.41
CA GLN A 195 11.97 -2.28 -4.54
C GLN A 195 13.23 -1.76 -5.23
N ASN A 196 13.05 -1.33 -6.48
CA ASN A 196 14.12 -0.71 -7.25
C ASN A 196 13.67 0.62 -7.91
N PRO A 197 13.32 1.65 -7.11
CA PRO A 197 12.81 2.91 -7.62
C PRO A 197 13.82 3.70 -8.49
N ALA A 198 15.10 3.38 -8.46
CA ALA A 198 16.07 3.92 -9.39
C ALA A 198 15.83 3.52 -10.85
N CYS A 199 15.11 2.40 -11.07
CA CYS A 199 14.73 1.91 -12.39
C CYS A 199 13.23 1.94 -12.62
N SER A 200 12.43 1.37 -11.70
CA SER A 200 10.99 1.17 -11.87
C SER A 200 10.14 2.39 -11.51
N GLY A 201 10.69 3.36 -10.80
CA GLY A 201 9.96 4.56 -10.40
C GLY A 201 9.76 5.51 -11.57
N ALA A 202 8.59 6.17 -11.61
CA ALA A 202 8.34 7.25 -12.56
C ALA A 202 9.43 8.32 -12.43
N ASN A 203 9.99 8.77 -13.56
CA ASN A 203 11.13 9.69 -13.60
C ASN A 203 12.35 9.18 -12.81
N ALA A 204 12.84 8.00 -13.15
CA ALA A 204 13.96 7.35 -12.48
C ALA A 204 15.23 8.23 -12.36
N GLY A 205 15.48 9.11 -13.32
CA GLY A 205 16.57 10.09 -13.25
C GLY A 205 16.44 11.06 -12.08
N LYS A 206 15.22 11.56 -11.83
CA LYS A 206 14.90 12.41 -10.68
C LYS A 206 15.01 11.64 -9.36
N ASN A 207 14.58 10.39 -9.34
CA ASN A 207 14.67 9.55 -8.15
C ASN A 207 16.12 9.32 -7.72
N ARG A 208 17.01 9.02 -8.67
CA ARG A 208 18.46 8.89 -8.40
C ARG A 208 19.07 10.18 -7.85
N GLN A 209 18.65 11.34 -8.37
CA GLN A 209 19.08 12.63 -7.84
C GLN A 209 18.50 12.90 -6.44
N ALA A 210 17.28 12.44 -6.15
CA ALA A 210 16.68 12.55 -4.83
C ALA A 210 17.44 11.72 -3.78
N PHE A 211 17.88 10.51 -4.11
CA PHE A 211 18.67 9.67 -3.20
C PHE A 211 20.00 10.34 -2.79
N ALA A 212 20.61 11.10 -3.68
CA ALA A 212 21.84 11.83 -3.38
C ALA A 212 21.68 13.00 -2.37
N LYS A 213 20.43 13.30 -1.98
CA LYS A 213 20.12 14.35 -0.99
C LYS A 213 19.77 13.79 0.39
N LEU A 214 19.74 12.48 0.53
CA LEU A 214 19.52 11.81 1.80
C LEU A 214 20.81 11.83 2.65
N ASP A 215 20.64 11.79 3.96
CA ASP A 215 21.75 11.53 4.88
C ASP A 215 22.08 10.02 4.87
N TRP A 216 21.05 9.17 4.81
CA TRP A 216 21.23 7.71 4.75
C TRP A 216 20.10 7.03 3.95
N MET A 217 20.39 5.83 3.44
CA MET A 217 19.43 4.95 2.80
C MET A 217 19.68 3.50 3.21
N VAL A 218 18.61 2.77 3.52
CA VAL A 218 18.65 1.33 3.74
C VAL A 218 17.99 0.62 2.57
N ASN A 219 18.74 -0.19 1.83
CA ASN A 219 18.23 -1.04 0.77
C ASN A 219 18.09 -2.47 1.30
N VAL A 220 16.85 -2.91 1.55
CA VAL A 220 16.53 -4.29 1.94
C VAL A 220 16.11 -5.03 0.69
N ASN A 221 16.95 -5.92 0.19
CA ASN A 221 16.69 -6.57 -1.09
C ASN A 221 17.39 -7.93 -1.21
N LEU A 222 16.99 -8.70 -2.23
CA LEU A 222 17.61 -9.99 -2.55
C LEU A 222 19.03 -9.82 -3.13
N PHE A 223 19.22 -8.75 -3.90
CA PHE A 223 20.47 -8.43 -4.58
C PHE A 223 20.74 -6.94 -4.49
N ASP A 224 22.00 -6.56 -4.57
CA ASP A 224 22.37 -5.17 -4.83
C ASP A 224 21.80 -4.75 -6.21
N ASN A 225 21.03 -3.68 -6.18
CA ASN A 225 20.32 -3.16 -7.36
C ASN A 225 20.68 -1.69 -7.58
N GLU A 226 20.16 -1.11 -8.65
CA GLU A 226 20.47 0.28 -9.03
C GLU A 226 20.05 1.29 -7.96
N THR A 227 19.08 0.94 -7.10
CA THR A 227 18.71 1.79 -5.95
C THR A 227 19.79 1.77 -4.89
N GLY A 228 20.25 0.60 -4.45
CA GLY A 228 21.38 0.48 -3.51
C GLY A 228 22.70 0.98 -4.08
N SER A 229 22.84 0.94 -5.40
CA SER A 229 24.05 1.29 -6.15
C SER A 229 23.97 2.62 -6.89
N PHE A 230 22.99 3.48 -6.63
CA PHE A 230 22.79 4.74 -7.37
C PHE A 230 24.03 5.64 -7.36
N TRP A 231 24.83 5.59 -6.32
CA TRP A 231 26.03 6.39 -6.10
C TRP A 231 27.20 6.03 -7.04
N LYS A 232 27.16 4.85 -7.67
CA LYS A 232 28.15 4.39 -8.66
C LYS A 232 27.56 4.21 -10.06
N GLY A 233 26.40 4.82 -10.32
CA GLY A 233 25.75 4.77 -11.63
C GLY A 233 26.51 5.54 -12.72
N PRO A 234 26.14 5.34 -13.98
CA PRO A 234 26.78 6.04 -15.11
C PRO A 234 26.71 7.57 -14.93
N GLY A 235 27.88 8.23 -15.09
CA GLY A 235 28.00 9.68 -14.97
C GLY A 235 27.97 10.22 -13.53
N VAL A 236 27.92 9.38 -12.53
CA VAL A 236 27.98 9.78 -11.11
C VAL A 236 29.43 9.73 -10.64
N ASN A 237 29.88 10.79 -9.96
CA ASN A 237 31.12 10.75 -9.20
C ASN A 237 30.83 10.24 -7.77
N PRO A 238 31.25 9.03 -7.40
CA PRO A 238 30.99 8.48 -6.07
C PRO A 238 31.48 9.36 -4.92
N ALA A 239 32.57 10.04 -5.08
CA ALA A 239 33.14 10.90 -4.04
C ALA A 239 32.30 12.15 -3.74
N SER A 240 31.36 12.52 -4.62
CA SER A 240 30.43 13.64 -4.40
C SER A 240 29.16 13.23 -3.65
N ILE A 241 28.89 11.93 -3.52
CA ILE A 241 27.69 11.41 -2.83
C ILE A 241 27.99 11.31 -1.34
N LYS A 242 27.15 11.94 -0.53
CA LYS A 242 27.27 11.93 0.94
C LYS A 242 26.31 10.95 1.61
N THR A 243 25.32 10.44 0.88
CA THR A 243 24.34 9.50 1.40
C THR A 243 25.04 8.20 1.83
N GLU A 244 24.91 7.83 3.08
CA GLU A 244 25.37 6.53 3.58
C GLU A 244 24.36 5.46 3.17
N VAL A 245 24.82 4.39 2.53
CA VAL A 245 23.96 3.32 2.01
C VAL A 245 24.22 2.03 2.77
N PHE A 246 23.18 1.51 3.41
CA PHE A 246 23.19 0.21 4.07
C PHE A 246 22.46 -0.80 3.20
N PHE A 247 23.10 -1.93 2.94
CA PHE A 247 22.46 -3.05 2.27
C PHE A 247 22.15 -4.15 3.27
N LEU A 248 20.87 -4.51 3.43
CA LEU A 248 20.42 -5.62 4.26
C LEU A 248 19.91 -6.74 3.35
N PRO A 249 20.57 -7.91 3.34
CA PRO A 249 20.14 -9.02 2.50
C PRO A 249 18.85 -9.65 3.04
N ALA A 250 17.83 -9.70 2.19
CA ALA A 250 16.54 -10.29 2.50
C ALA A 250 16.43 -11.72 1.94
N ALA A 251 15.69 -12.58 2.65
CA ALA A 251 15.35 -13.91 2.17
C ALA A 251 14.35 -13.82 1.01
N ALA A 252 14.53 -14.68 0.01
CA ALA A 252 13.59 -14.82 -1.09
C ALA A 252 12.25 -15.39 -0.59
N SER A 253 11.19 -15.20 -1.36
CA SER A 253 9.86 -15.64 -0.95
C SER A 253 9.77 -17.13 -0.67
N VAL A 254 10.56 -17.96 -1.34
CA VAL A 254 10.60 -19.42 -1.13
C VAL A 254 11.47 -19.85 0.05
N GLU A 255 12.28 -18.95 0.58
CA GLU A 255 13.21 -19.17 1.70
C GLU A 255 12.62 -18.79 3.06
N LYS A 256 11.35 -18.40 3.09
CA LYS A 256 10.61 -18.05 4.31
C LYS A 256 9.20 -18.60 4.27
N GLU A 257 8.59 -18.77 5.42
CA GLU A 257 7.19 -19.18 5.52
C GLU A 257 6.29 -18.02 5.94
N GLY A 258 4.99 -18.22 5.81
CA GLY A 258 3.99 -17.23 6.17
C GLY A 258 2.71 -17.32 5.35
N SER A 259 1.77 -16.45 5.64
CA SER A 259 0.52 -16.40 4.92
C SER A 259 0.61 -15.56 3.65
N ILE A 260 -0.16 -15.96 2.65
CA ILE A 260 -0.43 -15.20 1.43
C ILE A 260 -1.94 -15.07 1.30
N THR A 261 -2.43 -13.85 1.17
CA THR A 261 -3.84 -13.61 0.87
C THR A 261 -3.98 -13.09 -0.55
N ASN A 262 -4.68 -13.85 -1.38
CA ASN A 262 -4.87 -13.53 -2.80
C ASN A 262 -6.00 -12.51 -3.03
N SER A 263 -6.24 -12.14 -4.28
CA SER A 263 -7.29 -11.19 -4.68
C SER A 263 -8.71 -11.60 -4.26
N GLY A 264 -8.97 -12.88 -4.10
CA GLY A 264 -10.24 -13.43 -3.60
C GLY A 264 -10.34 -13.44 -2.07
N ARG A 265 -9.35 -12.91 -1.37
CA ARG A 265 -9.23 -12.92 0.10
C ARG A 265 -9.15 -14.32 0.71
N TRP A 266 -8.59 -15.25 -0.03
CA TRP A 266 -8.22 -16.55 0.50
C TRP A 266 -6.84 -16.47 1.11
N SER A 267 -6.75 -16.66 2.42
CA SER A 267 -5.49 -16.75 3.14
C SER A 267 -4.96 -18.19 3.02
N GLN A 268 -3.74 -18.29 2.55
CA GLN A 268 -3.05 -19.55 2.30
C GLN A 268 -1.74 -19.55 3.08
N TRP A 269 -1.41 -20.66 3.73
CA TRP A 269 -0.11 -20.83 4.36
C TRP A 269 0.89 -21.37 3.38
N ARG A 270 2.09 -20.84 3.39
CA ARG A 270 3.21 -21.34 2.61
C ARG A 270 4.34 -21.68 3.56
N TYR A 271 4.81 -22.90 3.48
CA TYR A 271 5.94 -23.38 4.24
C TYR A 271 7.27 -22.93 3.63
N GLN A 272 8.28 -22.77 4.47
CA GLN A 272 9.64 -22.53 4.02
C GLN A 272 10.15 -23.70 3.19
N GLY A 273 10.74 -23.40 2.05
CA GLY A 273 11.48 -24.37 1.23
C GLY A 273 12.95 -24.42 1.68
N PRO A 274 13.92 -23.98 0.86
CA PRO A 274 15.31 -23.94 1.28
C PRO A 274 15.54 -22.90 2.38
N LYS A 275 16.56 -23.10 3.18
CA LYS A 275 17.02 -22.08 4.13
C LYS A 275 17.58 -20.86 3.38
N PRO A 276 17.42 -19.64 3.93
CA PRO A 276 18.06 -18.45 3.38
C PRO A 276 19.57 -18.61 3.27
N LYS A 277 20.17 -18.07 2.21
CA LYS A 277 21.60 -18.19 1.98
C LYS A 277 22.39 -17.12 2.73
N GLY A 278 23.56 -17.50 3.22
CA GLY A 278 24.45 -16.57 3.91
C GLY A 278 23.83 -16.02 5.18
N ASN A 279 23.79 -14.71 5.31
CA ASN A 279 23.21 -13.98 6.43
C ASN A 279 21.90 -13.25 6.06
N SER A 280 21.26 -13.64 4.96
CA SER A 280 19.95 -13.10 4.59
C SER A 280 18.86 -13.55 5.58
N LEU A 281 17.94 -12.65 5.86
CA LEU A 281 16.87 -12.86 6.84
C LEU A 281 15.49 -12.61 6.21
N PRO A 282 14.44 -13.27 6.70
CA PRO A 282 13.07 -12.89 6.40
C PRO A 282 12.78 -11.44 6.74
N ASP A 283 11.98 -10.74 5.93
CA ASP A 283 11.66 -9.32 6.13
C ASP A 283 11.08 -9.04 7.52
N GLY A 284 10.19 -9.90 8.00
CA GLY A 284 9.61 -9.79 9.34
C GLY A 284 10.66 -9.83 10.44
N GLN A 285 11.65 -10.71 10.31
CA GLN A 285 12.75 -10.81 11.29
C GLN A 285 13.63 -9.55 11.26
N ILE A 286 13.95 -9.02 10.07
CA ILE A 286 14.69 -7.76 9.94
C ILE A 286 13.94 -6.63 10.66
N ILE A 287 12.63 -6.52 10.46
CA ILE A 287 11.79 -5.49 11.09
C ILE A 287 11.77 -5.67 12.62
N MET A 288 11.60 -6.91 13.10
CA MET A 288 11.56 -7.19 14.54
C MET A 288 12.87 -6.83 15.23
N GLU A 289 14.00 -7.24 14.69
CA GLU A 289 15.32 -6.93 15.25
C GLU A 289 15.63 -5.42 15.20
N LEU A 290 15.29 -4.76 14.09
CA LEU A 290 15.44 -3.31 13.97
C LEU A 290 14.58 -2.58 15.01
N GLY A 291 13.33 -2.98 15.17
CA GLY A 291 12.40 -2.43 16.15
C GLY A 291 12.90 -2.60 17.59
N ASN A 292 13.41 -3.79 17.93
CA ASN A 292 14.01 -4.06 19.23
C ASN A 292 15.20 -3.14 19.53
N ARG A 293 16.09 -2.94 18.56
CA ARG A 293 17.25 -2.04 18.70
C ARG A 293 16.83 -0.59 18.86
N ILE A 294 15.93 -0.11 18.02
CA ILE A 294 15.39 1.25 18.10
C ILE A 294 14.73 1.47 19.46
N LYS A 295 13.90 0.53 19.92
CA LYS A 295 13.25 0.63 21.21
C LYS A 295 14.27 0.70 22.36
N ALA A 296 15.32 -0.13 22.32
CA ALA A 296 16.38 -0.12 23.33
C ALA A 296 17.14 1.23 23.37
N GLU A 297 17.36 1.87 22.22
CA GLU A 297 17.96 3.20 22.19
C GLU A 297 17.03 4.26 22.78
N TYR A 298 15.75 4.24 22.44
CA TYR A 298 14.77 5.19 22.97
C TYR A 298 14.44 5.00 24.45
N GLN A 299 14.68 3.82 25.02
CA GLN A 299 14.59 3.60 26.47
C GLN A 299 15.67 4.37 27.27
N LYS A 300 16.76 4.75 26.62
CA LYS A 300 17.78 5.62 27.20
C LYS A 300 17.39 7.10 27.25
N GLY A 301 16.23 7.46 26.69
CA GLY A 301 15.71 8.81 26.56
C GLY A 301 15.98 9.39 25.16
N GLY A 302 15.65 10.65 24.97
CA GLY A 302 15.83 11.37 23.71
C GLY A 302 14.61 12.21 23.36
N THR A 303 14.69 12.88 22.22
CA THR A 303 13.58 13.71 21.71
C THR A 303 12.43 12.82 21.26
N PHE A 304 11.23 13.07 21.75
CA PHE A 304 10.03 12.28 21.45
C PHE A 304 10.18 10.78 21.76
N ALA A 305 10.80 10.44 22.89
CA ALA A 305 11.04 9.06 23.26
C ALA A 305 9.76 8.28 23.62
N GLU A 306 8.76 8.93 24.19
CA GLU A 306 7.54 8.29 24.71
C GLU A 306 6.84 7.38 23.69
N PRO A 307 6.57 7.80 22.44
CA PRO A 307 5.86 6.93 21.49
C PRO A 307 6.55 5.59 21.28
N ILE A 308 7.87 5.59 21.18
CA ILE A 308 8.65 4.37 20.94
C ILE A 308 8.87 3.59 22.25
N ALA A 309 9.17 4.26 23.34
CA ALA A 309 9.38 3.62 24.64
C ALA A 309 8.13 2.88 25.13
N ASN A 310 6.95 3.48 24.90
CA ASN A 310 5.66 2.90 25.29
C ASN A 310 5.08 1.89 24.29
N LEU A 311 5.67 1.78 23.09
CA LEU A 311 5.20 0.81 22.08
C LEU A 311 5.34 -0.61 22.63
N LYS A 312 4.27 -1.40 22.57
CA LYS A 312 4.33 -2.83 22.82
C LYS A 312 5.03 -3.51 21.65
N TRP A 313 6.22 -4.02 21.90
CA TRP A 313 7.05 -4.68 20.91
C TRP A 313 7.63 -5.95 21.53
N ASP A 314 6.81 -6.98 21.58
CA ASP A 314 7.05 -8.26 22.23
C ASP A 314 7.29 -9.39 21.23
N TYR A 315 7.88 -9.07 20.10
CA TYR A 315 8.29 -10.05 19.11
C TYR A 315 9.59 -10.74 19.50
N LEU A 316 9.68 -12.01 19.16
CA LEU A 316 10.86 -12.83 19.43
C LEU A 316 12.10 -12.34 18.66
N THR A 317 13.26 -12.52 19.22
CA THR A 317 14.53 -12.21 18.57
C THR A 317 15.04 -13.41 17.77
N ARG A 318 16.07 -13.18 16.95
CA ARG A 318 16.73 -14.26 16.20
C ARG A 318 17.32 -15.28 17.19
N GLY A 319 17.01 -16.54 16.99
CA GLY A 319 17.41 -17.66 17.86
C GLY A 319 16.32 -18.13 18.81
N GLU A 320 15.20 -17.41 18.91
CA GLU A 320 14.01 -17.84 19.66
C GLU A 320 12.97 -18.55 18.78
N TYR A 321 13.27 -18.66 17.49
CA TYR A 321 12.43 -19.32 16.47
C TYR A 321 12.91 -20.74 16.10
N ASP A 322 13.98 -21.21 16.72
CA ASP A 322 14.57 -22.55 16.43
C ASP A 322 13.93 -23.64 17.29
#